data_c0c364e9dd4fbea5d5291125f3d9e8b4
#
_entry.id   c0c364e9dd4fbea5d5291125f3d9e8b4
#
_cell.length_a   1.000
_cell.length_b   1.000
_cell.length_c   1.000
_cell.angle_alpha   90.00
_cell.angle_beta   90.00
_cell.angle_gamma   90.00
#
_symmetry.space_group_name_H-M   'P 1'
#
loop_
_entity.id
_entity.type
_entity.pdbx_description
1 polymer ?
#
loop_
_entity_poly.entity_id
_entity_poly.type
_entity_poly.pdbx_seq_one_letter_code
_entity_poly.pdbx_strand_id
1 'polypeptide(L)'
;MNTPDDIARPWLASYKEGVPHTFSGSKYENLGAFLEDMFARHADRPAFSNFRRTLTYRDIAERARAFAAFLQNELGYKPGDRLALMMPNILQYPICLYGCMLAWSR
;
A
#
# COMPACT_ATOMS: atom_id res chain seq x y z
N MET A 1 21.59 -32.85 -10.42
CA MET A 1 20.47 -32.14 -9.78
C MET A 1 20.68 -30.67 -9.94
N ASN A 2 19.67 -29.96 -10.46
CA ASN A 2 19.78 -28.51 -10.67
C ASN A 2 19.66 -27.77 -9.34
N THR A 3 20.53 -26.76 -9.14
CA THR A 3 20.35 -25.80 -8.05
C THR A 3 19.26 -24.81 -8.39
N PRO A 4 18.74 -24.03 -7.43
CA PRO A 4 17.77 -22.97 -7.74
C PRO A 4 18.25 -21.99 -8.82
N ASP A 5 19.56 -21.78 -8.92
CA ASP A 5 20.13 -20.86 -9.93
C ASP A 5 20.14 -21.47 -11.33
N ASP A 6 20.05 -22.79 -11.43
CA ASP A 6 20.02 -23.50 -12.71
C ASP A 6 18.60 -23.65 -13.28
N ILE A 7 17.57 -23.22 -12.54
CA ILE A 7 16.19 -23.33 -13.00
C ILE A 7 15.94 -22.32 -14.11
N ALA A 8 15.43 -22.82 -15.24
CA ALA A 8 15.06 -21.97 -16.35
C ALA A 8 13.97 -20.99 -15.94
N ARG A 9 14.09 -19.74 -16.35
CA ARG A 9 13.14 -18.66 -16.03
C ARG A 9 12.65 -18.02 -17.32
N PRO A 10 11.77 -18.71 -18.07
CA PRO A 10 11.36 -18.24 -19.41
C PRO A 10 10.59 -16.92 -19.39
N TRP A 11 9.99 -16.58 -18.23
CA TRP A 11 9.24 -15.32 -18.08
C TRP A 11 10.13 -14.08 -18.16
N LEU A 12 11.45 -14.20 -17.94
CA LEU A 12 12.35 -13.05 -17.99
C LEU A 12 12.38 -12.40 -19.37
N ALA A 13 12.17 -13.19 -20.42
CA ALA A 13 12.11 -12.67 -21.79
C ALA A 13 10.92 -11.74 -22.01
N SER A 14 9.88 -11.84 -21.17
CA SER A 14 8.68 -11.01 -21.26
C SER A 14 8.78 -9.73 -20.43
N TYR A 15 9.85 -9.56 -19.68
CA TYR A 15 10.03 -8.33 -18.91
C TYR A 15 10.32 -7.16 -19.85
N LYS A 16 9.66 -6.04 -19.59
CA LYS A 16 9.90 -4.80 -20.33
C LYS A 16 11.27 -4.23 -19.96
N GLU A 17 11.84 -3.46 -20.88
CA GLU A 17 13.06 -2.73 -20.61
C GLU A 17 12.91 -1.86 -19.35
N GLY A 18 13.94 -1.85 -18.51
CA GLY A 18 13.94 -1.11 -17.26
C GLY A 18 13.35 -1.87 -16.06
N VAL A 19 12.75 -3.05 -16.28
CA VAL A 19 12.27 -3.90 -15.20
C VAL A 19 13.38 -4.83 -14.76
N PRO A 20 13.87 -4.75 -13.51
CA PRO A 20 14.92 -5.65 -13.04
C PRO A 20 14.42 -7.08 -12.94
N HIS A 21 15.32 -8.04 -13.15
CA HIS A 21 14.98 -9.46 -13.06
C HIS A 21 14.84 -9.96 -11.62
N THR A 22 15.42 -9.24 -10.68
CA THR A 22 15.35 -9.57 -9.25
C THR A 22 14.98 -8.33 -8.45
N PHE A 23 14.33 -8.56 -7.32
CA PHE A 23 14.03 -7.50 -6.38
C PHE A 23 15.22 -7.30 -5.43
N SER A 24 15.75 -6.11 -5.38
CA SER A 24 16.93 -5.78 -4.58
C SER A 24 16.60 -5.16 -3.22
N GLY A 25 15.34 -5.16 -2.84
CA GLY A 25 14.89 -4.57 -1.59
C GLY A 25 14.30 -3.17 -1.77
N SER A 26 13.74 -2.67 -0.69
CA SER A 26 13.12 -1.35 -0.68
C SER A 26 14.00 -0.36 0.09
N LYS A 27 13.99 0.90 -0.33
CA LYS A 27 14.63 1.99 0.42
C LYS A 27 13.82 2.41 1.65
N TYR A 28 12.59 1.89 1.78
CA TYR A 28 11.70 2.28 2.87
C TYR A 28 11.80 1.27 4.02
N GLU A 29 11.73 1.78 5.23
CA GLU A 29 11.80 1.00 6.46
C GLU A 29 10.58 0.09 6.64
N ASN A 30 9.40 0.61 6.23
CA ASN A 30 8.14 -0.11 6.37
C ASN A 30 7.11 0.44 5.38
N LEU A 31 5.94 -0.19 5.33
CA LEU A 31 4.87 0.23 4.42
C LEU A 31 4.34 1.64 4.74
N GLY A 32 4.30 2.02 6.01
CA GLY A 32 3.86 3.36 6.40
C GLY A 32 4.76 4.44 5.81
N ALA A 33 6.07 4.26 5.89
CA ALA A 33 7.05 5.19 5.31
C ALA A 33 6.88 5.26 3.79
N PHE A 34 6.68 4.13 3.13
CA PHE A 34 6.41 4.07 1.69
C PHE A 34 5.15 4.85 1.32
N LEU A 35 4.06 4.63 2.05
CA LEU A 35 2.79 5.31 1.79
C LEU A 35 2.90 6.82 1.99
N GLU A 36 3.55 7.26 3.06
CA GLU A 36 3.72 8.70 3.32
C GLU A 36 4.50 9.40 2.21
N ASP A 37 5.57 8.77 1.72
CA ASP A 37 6.35 9.31 0.61
C ASP A 37 5.52 9.34 -0.69
N MET A 38 4.78 8.29 -0.97
CA MET A 38 3.92 8.21 -2.14
C MET A 38 2.83 9.28 -2.11
N PHE A 39 2.18 9.46 -0.97
CA PHE A 39 1.14 10.47 -0.81
C PHE A 39 1.69 11.88 -1.04
N ALA A 40 2.87 12.15 -0.53
CA ALA A 40 3.52 13.47 -0.70
C ALA A 40 3.87 13.73 -2.16
N ARG A 41 4.42 12.73 -2.84
CA ARG A 41 4.90 12.90 -4.23
C ARG A 41 3.77 13.00 -5.25
N HIS A 42 2.64 12.35 -5.00
CA HIS A 42 1.55 12.24 -5.96
C HIS A 42 0.25 12.87 -5.46
N ALA A 43 0.33 13.77 -4.48
CA ALA A 43 -0.82 14.30 -3.74
C ALA A 43 -1.98 14.76 -4.64
N ASP A 44 -1.69 15.45 -5.73
CA ASP A 44 -2.71 16.04 -6.59
C ASP A 44 -3.20 15.11 -7.70
N ARG A 45 -2.63 13.90 -7.81
CA ARG A 45 -3.03 12.94 -8.83
C ARG A 45 -4.26 12.15 -8.40
N PRO A 46 -5.13 11.76 -9.36
CA PRO A 46 -6.22 10.84 -9.07
C PRO A 46 -5.66 9.49 -8.56
N ALA A 47 -6.23 8.98 -7.48
CA ALA A 47 -5.82 7.70 -6.90
C ALA A 47 -6.83 6.60 -7.16
N PHE A 48 -8.10 6.82 -6.82
CA PHE A 48 -9.16 5.83 -6.95
C PHE A 48 -10.44 6.48 -7.43
N SER A 49 -11.18 5.76 -8.28
CA SER A 49 -12.48 6.20 -8.79
C SER A 49 -13.51 5.10 -8.62
N ASN A 50 -14.71 5.49 -8.18
CA ASN A 50 -15.84 4.58 -8.08
C ASN A 50 -17.14 5.39 -8.10
N PHE A 51 -18.18 4.87 -8.74
CA PHE A 51 -19.47 5.57 -8.85
C PHE A 51 -19.35 7.03 -9.27
N ARG A 52 -18.51 7.31 -10.28
CA ARG A 52 -18.26 8.65 -10.84
C ARG A 52 -17.62 9.63 -9.85
N ARG A 53 -17.13 9.13 -8.73
CA ARG A 53 -16.38 9.96 -7.78
C ARG A 53 -14.91 9.54 -7.82
N THR A 54 -14.03 10.51 -7.87
CA THR A 54 -12.58 10.29 -7.85
C THR A 54 -11.99 10.95 -6.61
N LEU A 55 -11.13 10.20 -5.91
CA LEU A 55 -10.34 10.72 -4.79
C LEU A 55 -8.89 10.84 -5.23
N THR A 56 -8.26 11.96 -4.89
CA THR A 56 -6.83 12.15 -5.11
C THR A 56 -6.03 11.40 -4.03
N TYR A 57 -4.72 11.29 -4.25
CA TYR A 57 -3.84 10.73 -3.21
C TYR A 57 -3.89 11.55 -1.93
N ARG A 58 -4.04 12.87 -2.03
CA ARG A 58 -4.22 13.73 -0.86
C ARG A 58 -5.49 13.39 -0.09
N ASP A 59 -6.60 13.20 -0.80
CA ASP A 59 -7.87 12.81 -0.18
C ASP A 59 -7.74 11.48 0.56
N ILE A 60 -7.11 10.50 -0.08
CA ILE A 60 -6.88 9.18 0.50
C ILE A 60 -5.98 9.31 1.73
N ALA A 61 -4.90 10.09 1.64
CA ALA A 61 -3.96 10.29 2.74
C ALA A 61 -4.65 10.88 3.98
N GLU A 62 -5.44 11.94 3.79
CA GLU A 62 -6.15 12.59 4.90
C GLU A 62 -7.11 11.64 5.60
N ARG A 63 -7.88 10.89 4.82
CA ARG A 63 -8.86 9.94 5.34
C ARG A 63 -8.21 8.71 5.97
N ALA A 64 -7.12 8.22 5.36
CA ALA A 64 -6.37 7.11 5.93
C ALA A 64 -5.72 7.47 7.27
N ARG A 65 -5.18 8.68 7.38
CA ARG A 65 -4.62 9.17 8.65
C ARG A 65 -5.69 9.32 9.72
N ALA A 66 -6.87 9.80 9.35
CA ALA A 66 -7.99 9.91 10.29
C ALA A 66 -8.43 8.53 10.79
N PHE A 67 -8.49 7.54 9.89
CA PHE A 67 -8.83 6.17 10.27
C PHE A 67 -7.74 5.55 11.16
N ALA A 68 -6.47 5.78 10.82
CA ALA A 68 -5.36 5.31 11.65
C ALA A 68 -5.42 5.90 13.07
N ALA A 69 -5.72 7.19 13.18
CA ALA A 69 -5.89 7.84 14.48
C ALA A 69 -7.06 7.24 15.27
N PHE A 70 -8.15 6.95 14.60
CA PHE A 70 -9.30 6.27 15.21
C PHE A 70 -8.91 4.90 15.77
N LEU A 71 -8.20 4.10 14.96
CA LEU A 71 -7.75 2.79 15.41
C LEU A 71 -6.85 2.87 16.64
N GLN A 72 -5.91 3.81 16.65
CA GLN A 72 -4.95 3.95 17.72
C GLN A 72 -5.55 4.55 18.99
N ASN A 73 -6.34 5.61 18.85
CA ASN A 73 -6.80 6.42 19.98
C ASN A 73 -8.14 5.97 20.54
N GLU A 74 -9.08 5.56 19.69
CA GLU A 74 -10.41 5.15 20.11
C GLU A 74 -10.52 3.66 20.39
N LEU A 75 -9.91 2.84 19.54
CA LEU A 75 -9.97 1.39 19.66
C LEU A 75 -8.75 0.79 20.33
N GLY A 76 -7.69 1.56 20.54
CA GLY A 76 -6.49 1.08 21.22
C GLY A 76 -5.68 0.03 20.45
N TYR A 77 -5.77 0.02 19.12
CA TYR A 77 -5.02 -0.92 18.29
C TYR A 77 -3.52 -0.68 18.42
N LYS A 78 -2.77 -1.77 18.45
CA LYS A 78 -1.31 -1.79 18.58
C LYS A 78 -0.70 -2.61 17.44
N PRO A 79 0.59 -2.40 17.12
CA PRO A 79 1.29 -3.25 16.16
C PRO A 79 1.11 -4.73 16.53
N GLY A 80 0.77 -5.54 15.53
CA GLY A 80 0.49 -6.96 15.72
C GLY A 80 -0.98 -7.31 15.87
N ASP A 81 -1.84 -6.33 16.14
CA ASP A 81 -3.28 -6.55 16.19
C ASP A 81 -3.81 -6.84 14.77
N ARG A 82 -4.92 -7.52 14.70
CA ARG A 82 -5.53 -7.93 13.44
C ARG A 82 -6.81 -7.15 13.18
N LEU A 83 -6.98 -6.72 11.94
CA LEU A 83 -8.19 -6.06 11.48
C LEU A 83 -8.68 -6.75 10.21
N ALA A 84 -9.94 -7.11 10.19
CA ALA A 84 -10.58 -7.67 8.98
C ALA A 84 -11.32 -6.57 8.25
N LEU A 85 -11.09 -6.44 6.94
CA LEU A 85 -11.84 -5.55 6.07
C LEU A 85 -12.73 -6.42 5.18
N MET A 86 -14.04 -6.32 5.39
CA MET A 86 -15.02 -7.09 4.65
C MET A 86 -15.94 -6.14 3.89
N MET A 87 -15.48 -5.70 2.72
CA MET A 87 -16.25 -4.80 1.88
C MET A 87 -15.87 -4.99 0.42
N PRO A 88 -16.75 -4.64 -0.54
CA PRO A 88 -16.42 -4.70 -1.95
C PRO A 88 -15.41 -3.62 -2.35
N ASN A 89 -15.07 -3.57 -3.64
CA ASN A 89 -14.14 -2.57 -4.17
C ASN A 89 -14.81 -1.20 -4.27
N ILE A 90 -14.88 -0.52 -3.16
CA ILE A 90 -15.43 0.84 -3.03
C ILE A 90 -14.32 1.77 -2.53
N LEU A 91 -14.58 3.08 -2.57
CA LEU A 91 -13.57 4.08 -2.19
C LEU A 91 -13.11 3.95 -0.73
N GLN A 92 -13.96 3.44 0.14
CA GLN A 92 -13.63 3.22 1.55
C GLN A 92 -12.60 2.12 1.77
N TYR A 93 -12.49 1.16 0.85
CA TYR A 93 -11.56 0.03 1.00
C TYR A 93 -10.10 0.49 1.08
N PRO A 94 -9.57 1.23 0.09
CA PRO A 94 -8.19 1.69 0.18
C PRO A 94 -7.94 2.63 1.37
N ILE A 95 -8.93 3.43 1.76
CA ILE A 95 -8.83 4.30 2.93
C ILE A 95 -8.58 3.47 4.19
N CYS A 96 -9.38 2.44 4.40
CA CYS A 96 -9.24 1.57 5.57
C CYS A 96 -7.97 0.75 5.51
N LEU A 97 -7.62 0.21 4.34
CA LEU A 97 -6.41 -0.59 4.16
C LEU A 97 -5.15 0.23 4.47
N TYR A 98 -5.03 1.41 3.88
CA TYR A 98 -3.87 2.27 4.09
C TYR A 98 -3.85 2.84 5.52
N GLY A 99 -5.02 3.12 6.08
CA GLY A 99 -5.13 3.53 7.47
C GLY A 99 -4.60 2.48 8.44
N CYS A 100 -4.92 1.20 8.20
CA CYS A 100 -4.35 0.09 8.97
C CYS A 100 -2.84 0.06 8.87
N MET A 101 -2.30 0.16 7.67
CA MET A 101 -0.85 0.14 7.43
C MET A 101 -0.15 1.29 8.14
N LEU A 102 -0.74 2.50 8.10
CA LEU A 102 -0.20 3.67 8.80
C LEU A 102 -0.24 3.48 10.31
N ALA A 103 -1.35 2.94 10.84
CA ALA A 103 -1.51 2.73 12.28
C ALA A 103 -0.49 1.74 12.83
N TRP A 104 -0.19 0.69 12.07
CA TRP A 104 0.72 -0.37 12.53
C TRP A 104 2.20 -0.07 12.27
N SER A 105 2.48 0.94 11.48
CA SER A 105 3.85 1.32 11.15
C SER A 105 4.43 2.37 12.11
N ARG A 106 3.64 2.83 13.04
CA ARG A 106 4.04 3.89 13.99
C ARG A 106 4.26 3.37 15.41
#